data_0e7a60bfe7a719997acab439ecc70031
#
_entry.id   0e7a60bfe7a719997acab439ecc70031
#
_cell.length_a   1.000
_cell.length_b   1.000
_cell.length_c   1.000
_cell.angle_alpha   90.00
_cell.angle_beta   90.00
_cell.angle_gamma   90.00
#
_symmetry.space_group_name_H-M   'P 1'
#
loop_
_entity.id
_entity.type
_entity.pdbx_description
1 polymer ?
#
loop_
_entity_poly.entity_id
_entity_poly.type
_entity_poly.pdbx_seq_one_letter_code
_entity_poly.pdbx_strand_id
1 'polypeptide(L)'
;LPVRRFLLELAPFESFDLEMARMVSGDPRAGERLDWLLRYTTMLRYDDCQRFHFWSGFRAFLRWEMEREYTEEKRKALFSRGGLYYELKEDYAHALECYTSGGDHSKVSELLVRNAELHPGMGHYAEMEKYYRSLPEAEILASPSLMQGMSMLCALAMDYEGSERWYGELQAFAERCGRQDAAGKQARSRLAWLDISLPQRGVNGLTETIPAVFRLLMNKEVTLPSFSVTSALPSIMNGGKDFSAWSKKDDLLYKTLRLPVEAVLGRDGVGLADCAIAESKFEKGEDVAGRMLSLLPQLNEVRNRGTPDMEFAVSGLLARSQLASGQPADARRTIEVLRECFAERGLTRFLPNMDAMLCRIDMHTGDLDAADAWYREKAPREPTHLNVMRRYQYLTQAMVELEDGRPDAVQLTLAPLEPYVQNCARIIDGIHLNVLTAIALYRKKDERWR
;
A
#
# COMPACT_ATOMS: atom_id res chain seq x y z
N LEU A 1 -12.48 -43.48 -10.87
CA LEU A 1 -13.89 -43.16 -10.83
C LEU A 1 -14.08 -41.68 -11.16
N PRO A 2 -14.97 -41.27 -12.05
CA PRO A 2 -15.08 -39.90 -12.54
C PRO A 2 -15.38 -38.86 -11.43
N VAL A 3 -16.23 -39.22 -10.46
CA VAL A 3 -16.58 -38.32 -9.34
C VAL A 3 -15.37 -38.09 -8.43
N ARG A 4 -14.57 -39.11 -8.13
CA ARG A 4 -13.36 -38.94 -7.29
C ARG A 4 -12.38 -38.00 -7.96
N ARG A 5 -12.13 -38.14 -9.24
CA ARG A 5 -11.27 -37.23 -10.02
C ARG A 5 -11.77 -35.79 -9.95
N PHE A 6 -13.05 -35.58 -10.17
CA PHE A 6 -13.71 -34.26 -10.10
C PHE A 6 -13.51 -33.61 -8.73
N LEU A 7 -13.69 -34.37 -7.64
CA LEU A 7 -13.47 -33.87 -6.27
C LEU A 7 -12.00 -33.50 -6.01
N LEU A 8 -11.05 -34.34 -6.46
CA LEU A 8 -9.63 -34.06 -6.30
C LEU A 8 -9.18 -32.80 -7.07
N GLU A 9 -9.73 -32.59 -8.26
CA GLU A 9 -9.40 -31.44 -9.09
C GLU A 9 -9.92 -30.11 -8.52
N LEU A 10 -10.99 -30.13 -7.73
CA LEU A 10 -11.54 -28.95 -7.06
C LEU A 10 -11.00 -28.74 -5.62
N ALA A 11 -10.37 -29.74 -5.04
CA ALA A 11 -9.86 -29.68 -3.65
C ALA A 11 -8.89 -28.52 -3.36
N PRO A 12 -8.02 -28.05 -4.29
CA PRO A 12 -7.14 -26.91 -4.05
C PRO A 12 -7.88 -25.62 -3.68
N PHE A 13 -9.07 -25.42 -4.22
CA PHE A 13 -9.81 -24.17 -4.12
C PHE A 13 -10.70 -24.14 -2.87
N GLU A 14 -10.72 -23.01 -2.18
CA GLU A 14 -11.50 -22.83 -0.95
C GLU A 14 -13.00 -22.78 -1.25
N SER A 15 -13.33 -22.06 -2.29
CA SER A 15 -14.68 -21.97 -2.83
C SER A 15 -14.63 -21.91 -4.36
N PHE A 16 -15.68 -22.33 -5.02
CA PHE A 16 -15.79 -22.31 -6.47
C PHE A 16 -17.26 -22.20 -6.88
N ASP A 17 -17.50 -21.65 -8.06
CA ASP A 17 -18.81 -21.69 -8.71
C ASP A 17 -18.85 -22.80 -9.81
N LEU A 18 -19.98 -22.91 -10.47
CA LEU A 18 -20.15 -23.91 -11.53
C LEU A 18 -19.22 -23.68 -12.73
N GLU A 19 -18.95 -22.41 -13.07
CA GLU A 19 -18.07 -22.05 -14.17
C GLU A 19 -16.63 -22.46 -13.88
N MET A 20 -16.15 -22.14 -12.68
CA MET A 20 -14.83 -22.57 -12.21
C MET A 20 -14.71 -24.09 -12.15
N ALA A 21 -15.73 -24.78 -11.64
CA ALA A 21 -15.74 -26.24 -11.58
C ALA A 21 -15.62 -26.88 -12.96
N ARG A 22 -16.32 -26.34 -13.97
CA ARG A 22 -16.20 -26.78 -15.38
C ARG A 22 -14.80 -26.50 -15.93
N MET A 23 -14.29 -25.32 -15.73
CA MET A 23 -13.01 -24.88 -16.29
C MET A 23 -11.84 -25.68 -15.71
N VAL A 24 -11.83 -25.87 -14.40
CA VAL A 24 -10.73 -26.57 -13.70
C VAL A 24 -10.77 -28.07 -13.99
N SER A 25 -11.93 -28.71 -13.86
CA SER A 25 -12.05 -30.16 -14.05
C SER A 25 -12.14 -30.61 -15.53
N GLY A 26 -12.52 -29.69 -16.41
CA GLY A 26 -12.83 -30.00 -17.80
C GLY A 26 -14.03 -30.94 -17.94
N ASP A 27 -14.88 -31.07 -16.93
CA ASP A 27 -16.02 -31.99 -16.93
C ASP A 27 -17.29 -31.26 -17.39
N PRO A 28 -17.85 -31.59 -18.57
CA PRO A 28 -19.08 -30.96 -19.07
C PRO A 28 -20.30 -31.23 -18.18
N ARG A 29 -20.26 -32.30 -17.36
CA ARG A 29 -21.32 -32.67 -16.40
C ARG A 29 -21.06 -32.21 -15.00
N ALA A 30 -20.22 -31.17 -14.81
CA ALA A 30 -19.92 -30.62 -13.50
C ALA A 30 -21.18 -30.23 -12.69
N GLY A 31 -22.18 -29.60 -13.36
CA GLY A 31 -23.46 -29.25 -12.73
C GLY A 31 -24.22 -30.44 -12.17
N GLU A 32 -24.37 -31.50 -12.97
CA GLU A 32 -25.03 -32.73 -12.53
C GLU A 32 -24.32 -33.36 -11.31
N ARG A 33 -22.98 -33.31 -11.29
CA ARG A 33 -22.17 -33.82 -10.17
C ARG A 33 -22.33 -33.00 -8.91
N LEU A 34 -22.32 -31.68 -9.04
CA LEU A 34 -22.49 -30.76 -7.89
C LEU A 34 -23.92 -30.92 -7.34
N ASP A 35 -24.94 -30.98 -8.17
CA ASP A 35 -26.32 -31.22 -7.75
C ASP A 35 -26.47 -32.56 -7.02
N TRP A 36 -25.83 -33.62 -7.55
CA TRP A 36 -25.83 -34.90 -6.89
C TRP A 36 -25.16 -34.88 -5.53
N LEU A 37 -23.99 -34.23 -5.43
CA LEU A 37 -23.24 -34.07 -4.17
C LEU A 37 -24.05 -33.30 -3.13
N LEU A 38 -24.73 -32.23 -3.51
CA LEU A 38 -25.59 -31.45 -2.60
C LEU A 38 -26.80 -32.24 -2.10
N ARG A 39 -27.42 -33.05 -2.98
CA ARG A 39 -28.64 -33.81 -2.62
C ARG A 39 -28.35 -35.04 -1.77
N TYR A 40 -27.26 -35.72 -2.02
CA TYR A 40 -27.00 -37.06 -1.48
C TYR A 40 -25.84 -37.14 -0.50
N THR A 41 -25.14 -36.03 -0.28
CA THR A 41 -24.03 -35.99 0.68
C THR A 41 -24.07 -34.72 1.52
N THR A 42 -23.36 -34.74 2.66
CA THR A 42 -23.14 -33.56 3.51
C THR A 42 -21.75 -32.93 3.30
N MET A 43 -21.01 -33.37 2.27
CA MET A 43 -19.61 -33.01 2.07
C MET A 43 -19.43 -31.67 1.34
N LEU A 44 -20.50 -31.20 0.69
CA LEU A 44 -20.54 -29.95 -0.07
C LEU A 44 -21.67 -29.07 0.48
N ARG A 45 -21.40 -27.77 0.61
CA ARG A 45 -22.41 -26.75 0.91
C ARG A 45 -22.43 -25.70 -0.17
N TYR A 46 -23.56 -25.03 -0.30
CA TYR A 46 -23.77 -23.92 -1.21
C TYR A 46 -24.15 -22.69 -0.37
N ASP A 47 -23.51 -21.57 -0.62
CA ASP A 47 -23.72 -20.33 0.14
C ASP A 47 -24.62 -19.33 -0.61
N ASP A 48 -24.98 -18.24 0.07
CA ASP A 48 -25.83 -17.16 -0.47
C ASP A 48 -25.11 -16.37 -1.59
N CYS A 49 -23.80 -16.49 -1.70
CA CYS A 49 -22.97 -15.90 -2.76
C CYS A 49 -22.88 -16.79 -4.01
N GLN A 50 -23.68 -17.84 -4.09
CA GLN A 50 -23.71 -18.81 -5.19
C GLN A 50 -22.37 -19.57 -5.37
N ARG A 51 -21.67 -19.85 -4.25
CA ARG A 51 -20.42 -20.60 -4.25
C ARG A 51 -20.54 -21.91 -3.52
N PHE A 52 -19.83 -22.91 -4.03
CA PHE A 52 -19.71 -24.23 -3.42
C PHE A 52 -18.49 -24.27 -2.51
N HIS A 53 -18.63 -24.93 -1.36
CA HIS A 53 -17.57 -25.14 -0.40
C HIS A 53 -17.55 -26.59 0.06
N PHE A 54 -16.38 -27.20 0.07
CA PHE A 54 -16.22 -28.47 0.80
C PHE A 54 -16.12 -28.20 2.31
N TRP A 55 -16.59 -29.13 3.12
CA TRP A 55 -16.31 -29.11 4.55
C TRP A 55 -14.78 -29.19 4.76
N SER A 56 -14.27 -28.42 5.73
CA SER A 56 -12.84 -28.22 5.94
C SER A 56 -12.07 -29.53 6.10
N GLY A 57 -12.53 -30.46 6.90
CA GLY A 57 -11.91 -31.77 7.09
C GLY A 57 -11.94 -32.64 5.81
N PHE A 58 -13.04 -32.58 5.06
CA PHE A 58 -13.13 -33.31 3.79
C PHE A 58 -12.24 -32.69 2.73
N ARG A 59 -12.18 -31.37 2.63
CA ARG A 59 -11.25 -30.66 1.74
C ARG A 59 -9.79 -30.99 2.07
N ALA A 60 -9.42 -31.02 3.36
CA ALA A 60 -8.07 -31.38 3.78
C ALA A 60 -7.70 -32.79 3.34
N PHE A 61 -8.62 -33.75 3.50
CA PHE A 61 -8.44 -35.13 3.03
C PHE A 61 -8.28 -35.18 1.48
N LEU A 62 -9.12 -34.48 0.74
CA LEU A 62 -9.03 -34.44 -0.72
C LEU A 62 -7.70 -33.83 -1.20
N ARG A 63 -7.23 -32.77 -0.56
CA ARG A 63 -5.91 -32.17 -0.85
C ARG A 63 -4.77 -33.15 -0.60
N TRP A 64 -4.78 -33.83 0.53
CA TRP A 64 -3.79 -34.84 0.84
C TRP A 64 -3.78 -35.99 -0.21
N GLU A 65 -4.97 -36.49 -0.62
CA GLU A 65 -5.09 -37.50 -1.68
C GLU A 65 -4.59 -36.97 -3.03
N MET A 66 -4.92 -35.72 -3.38
CA MET A 66 -4.43 -35.08 -4.60
C MET A 66 -2.91 -34.95 -4.62
N GLU A 67 -2.29 -34.53 -3.50
CA GLU A 67 -0.83 -34.42 -3.38
C GLU A 67 -0.14 -35.76 -3.56
N ARG A 68 -0.77 -36.85 -3.11
CA ARG A 68 -0.25 -38.22 -3.24
C ARG A 68 -0.40 -38.78 -4.65
N GLU A 69 -1.48 -38.47 -5.35
CA GLU A 69 -1.82 -39.10 -6.64
C GLU A 69 -1.40 -38.30 -7.87
N TYR A 70 -1.31 -36.97 -7.74
CA TYR A 70 -1.06 -36.12 -8.88
C TYR A 70 0.41 -35.73 -8.95
N THR A 71 0.97 -35.81 -10.17
CA THR A 71 2.31 -35.30 -10.45
C THR A 71 2.32 -33.77 -10.30
N GLU A 72 3.51 -33.24 -10.14
CA GLU A 72 3.72 -31.79 -10.01
C GLU A 72 3.14 -31.04 -11.23
N GLU A 73 3.36 -31.55 -12.46
CA GLU A 73 2.84 -30.94 -13.68
C GLU A 73 1.32 -30.91 -13.69
N LYS A 74 0.67 -31.98 -13.21
CA LYS A 74 -0.79 -32.03 -13.16
C LYS A 74 -1.34 -31.06 -12.12
N ARG A 75 -0.69 -30.92 -10.96
CA ARG A 75 -1.06 -29.94 -9.95
C ARG A 75 -0.88 -28.52 -10.47
N LYS A 76 0.26 -28.24 -11.11
CA LYS A 76 0.51 -26.97 -11.79
C LYS A 76 -0.59 -26.63 -12.80
N ALA A 77 -0.98 -27.58 -13.63
CA ALA A 77 -2.05 -27.37 -14.62
C ALA A 77 -3.41 -27.06 -13.98
N LEU A 78 -3.74 -27.64 -12.81
CA LEU A 78 -4.97 -27.31 -12.07
C LEU A 78 -4.95 -25.90 -11.53
N PHE A 79 -3.86 -25.51 -10.88
CA PHE A 79 -3.70 -24.16 -10.36
C PHE A 79 -3.68 -23.12 -11.48
N SER A 80 -3.04 -23.39 -12.63
CA SER A 80 -3.04 -22.50 -13.78
C SER A 80 -4.45 -22.30 -14.36
N ARG A 81 -5.30 -23.33 -14.39
CA ARG A 81 -6.71 -23.18 -14.79
C ARG A 81 -7.52 -22.35 -13.79
N GLY A 82 -7.29 -22.54 -12.49
CA GLY A 82 -7.90 -21.73 -11.44
C GLY A 82 -7.45 -20.26 -11.53
N GLY A 83 -6.16 -20.04 -11.74
CA GLY A 83 -5.60 -18.72 -11.97
C GLY A 83 -6.21 -18.02 -13.17
N LEU A 84 -6.34 -18.72 -14.29
CA LEU A 84 -6.98 -18.20 -15.50
C LEU A 84 -8.46 -17.86 -15.27
N TYR A 85 -9.20 -18.68 -14.52
CA TYR A 85 -10.57 -18.37 -14.14
C TYR A 85 -10.67 -17.04 -13.40
N TYR A 86 -9.83 -16.83 -12.37
CA TYR A 86 -9.82 -15.59 -11.60
C TYR A 86 -9.32 -14.39 -12.42
N GLU A 87 -8.34 -14.59 -13.30
CA GLU A 87 -7.85 -13.55 -14.22
C GLU A 87 -8.96 -13.07 -15.17
N LEU A 88 -9.79 -13.98 -15.70
CA LEU A 88 -10.94 -13.65 -16.54
C LEU A 88 -12.06 -12.92 -15.78
N LYS A 89 -12.13 -13.07 -14.46
CA LYS A 89 -13.04 -12.35 -13.57
C LYS A 89 -12.42 -11.05 -13.02
N GLU A 90 -11.22 -10.70 -13.46
CA GLU A 90 -10.44 -9.54 -12.97
C GLU A 90 -10.10 -9.62 -11.46
N ASP A 91 -10.19 -10.82 -10.88
CA ASP A 91 -9.80 -11.11 -9.50
C ASP A 91 -8.31 -11.48 -9.43
N TYR A 92 -7.46 -10.47 -9.56
CA TYR A 92 -6.01 -10.67 -9.65
C TYR A 92 -5.37 -11.18 -8.35
N ALA A 93 -6.00 -10.94 -7.20
CA ALA A 93 -5.51 -11.44 -5.92
C ALA A 93 -5.59 -12.99 -5.86
N HIS A 94 -6.74 -13.55 -6.17
CA HIS A 94 -6.90 -15.01 -6.22
C HIS A 94 -6.17 -15.64 -7.42
N ALA A 95 -6.04 -14.93 -8.54
CA ALA A 95 -5.24 -15.39 -9.67
C ALA A 95 -3.76 -15.56 -9.28
N LEU A 96 -3.16 -14.55 -8.62
CA LEU A 96 -1.78 -14.60 -8.09
C LEU A 96 -1.59 -15.75 -7.10
N GLU A 97 -2.54 -15.95 -6.17
CA GLU A 97 -2.49 -17.07 -5.22
C GLU A 97 -2.46 -18.42 -5.93
N CYS A 98 -3.30 -18.59 -6.94
CA CYS A 98 -3.34 -19.83 -7.74
C CYS A 98 -2.04 -20.04 -8.51
N TYR A 99 -1.55 -19.05 -9.24
CA TYR A 99 -0.32 -19.20 -10.03
C TYR A 99 0.91 -19.43 -9.15
N THR A 100 0.99 -18.76 -7.99
CA THR A 100 2.06 -18.98 -7.01
C THR A 100 2.00 -20.40 -6.45
N SER A 101 0.83 -20.87 -6.05
CA SER A 101 0.63 -22.24 -5.55
C SER A 101 0.93 -23.30 -6.62
N GLY A 102 0.74 -22.98 -7.87
CA GLY A 102 1.07 -23.82 -9.03
C GLY A 102 2.54 -23.74 -9.47
N GLY A 103 3.34 -22.82 -8.90
CA GLY A 103 4.72 -22.58 -9.35
C GLY A 103 4.81 -22.00 -10.77
N ASP A 104 3.79 -21.28 -11.23
CA ASP A 104 3.79 -20.63 -12.54
C ASP A 104 4.41 -19.23 -12.44
N HIS A 105 5.74 -19.21 -12.28
CA HIS A 105 6.50 -17.98 -12.09
C HIS A 105 6.33 -16.96 -13.22
N SER A 106 6.15 -17.42 -14.46
CA SER A 106 5.93 -16.55 -15.61
C SER A 106 4.62 -15.76 -15.49
N LYS A 107 3.54 -16.44 -15.08
CA LYS A 107 2.23 -15.79 -14.86
C LYS A 107 2.25 -14.87 -13.62
N VAL A 108 2.93 -15.29 -12.55
CA VAL A 108 3.14 -14.43 -11.38
C VAL A 108 3.88 -13.15 -11.78
N SER A 109 4.98 -13.27 -12.55
CA SER A 109 5.75 -12.13 -13.06
C SER A 109 4.91 -11.19 -13.91
N GLU A 110 4.13 -11.73 -14.85
CA GLU A 110 3.22 -10.96 -15.73
C GLU A 110 2.21 -10.15 -14.91
N LEU A 111 1.55 -10.79 -13.94
CA LEU A 111 0.54 -10.12 -13.11
C LEU A 111 1.17 -9.09 -12.17
N LEU A 112 2.35 -9.34 -11.60
CA LEU A 112 3.05 -8.36 -10.76
C LEU A 112 3.47 -7.13 -11.56
N VAL A 113 3.98 -7.30 -12.78
CA VAL A 113 4.32 -6.18 -13.67
C VAL A 113 3.08 -5.36 -14.00
N ARG A 114 2.00 -6.02 -14.43
CA ARG A 114 0.72 -5.37 -14.73
C ARG A 114 0.16 -4.63 -13.51
N ASN A 115 0.24 -5.25 -12.35
CA ASN A 115 -0.22 -4.68 -11.10
C ASN A 115 0.58 -3.43 -10.71
N ALA A 116 1.92 -3.48 -10.83
CA ALA A 116 2.78 -2.33 -10.58
C ALA A 116 2.53 -1.14 -11.54
N GLU A 117 2.04 -1.41 -12.74
CA GLU A 117 1.64 -0.37 -13.70
C GLU A 117 0.30 0.28 -13.36
N LEU A 118 -0.66 -0.51 -12.88
CA LEU A 118 -1.98 -0.03 -12.47
C LEU A 118 -1.96 0.67 -11.10
N HIS A 119 -1.09 0.23 -10.20
CA HIS A 119 -1.04 0.63 -8.80
C HIS A 119 0.40 0.90 -8.33
N PRO A 120 1.04 1.97 -8.78
CA PRO A 120 2.48 2.20 -8.55
C PRO A 120 2.82 2.70 -7.13
N GLY A 121 1.84 2.79 -6.24
CA GLY A 121 2.06 3.25 -4.86
C GLY A 121 2.87 2.28 -4.01
N MET A 122 3.66 2.81 -3.06
CA MET A 122 4.49 2.01 -2.14
C MET A 122 3.66 0.96 -1.36
N GLY A 123 2.43 1.31 -0.92
CA GLY A 123 1.53 0.39 -0.22
C GLY A 123 1.20 -0.85 -1.02
N HIS A 124 1.13 -0.70 -2.33
CA HIS A 124 0.81 -1.79 -3.22
C HIS A 124 1.96 -2.81 -3.34
N TYR A 125 3.22 -2.36 -3.36
CA TYR A 125 4.36 -3.27 -3.28
C TYR A 125 4.34 -4.08 -1.99
N ALA A 126 4.05 -3.47 -0.84
CA ALA A 126 3.95 -4.18 0.43
C ALA A 126 2.86 -5.26 0.43
N GLU A 127 1.71 -5.01 -0.20
CA GLU A 127 0.63 -6.02 -0.36
C GLU A 127 1.07 -7.20 -1.23
N MET A 128 1.94 -6.97 -2.20
CA MET A 128 2.41 -7.97 -3.15
C MET A 128 3.72 -8.65 -2.72
N GLU A 129 4.30 -8.29 -1.58
CA GLU A 129 5.62 -8.75 -1.13
C GLU A 129 5.79 -10.27 -1.20
N LYS A 130 4.81 -11.04 -0.72
CA LYS A 130 4.89 -12.52 -0.71
C LYS A 130 5.07 -13.10 -2.12
N TYR A 131 4.47 -12.47 -3.12
CA TYR A 131 4.56 -12.94 -4.50
C TYR A 131 5.90 -12.56 -5.14
N TYR A 132 6.41 -11.35 -4.90
CA TYR A 132 7.76 -10.95 -5.31
C TYR A 132 8.81 -11.89 -4.74
N ARG A 133 8.72 -12.22 -3.45
CA ARG A 133 9.67 -13.11 -2.76
C ARG A 133 9.54 -14.58 -3.18
N SER A 134 8.44 -14.98 -3.79
CA SER A 134 8.27 -16.34 -4.33
C SER A 134 8.92 -16.54 -5.70
N LEU A 135 9.31 -15.46 -6.39
CA LEU A 135 9.93 -15.54 -7.70
C LEU A 135 11.41 -15.95 -7.61
N PRO A 136 11.89 -16.80 -8.51
CA PRO A 136 13.32 -17.03 -8.69
C PRO A 136 14.05 -15.74 -9.07
N GLU A 137 15.28 -15.57 -8.59
CA GLU A 137 16.09 -14.38 -8.88
C GLU A 137 16.26 -14.12 -10.39
N ALA A 138 16.38 -15.19 -11.18
CA ALA A 138 16.48 -15.09 -12.63
C ALA A 138 15.27 -14.43 -13.29
N GLU A 139 14.05 -14.68 -12.80
CA GLU A 139 12.83 -14.04 -13.27
C GLU A 139 12.81 -12.54 -12.94
N ILE A 140 13.28 -12.19 -11.74
CA ILE A 140 13.36 -10.79 -11.30
C ILE A 140 14.37 -10.02 -12.14
N LEU A 141 15.57 -10.59 -12.38
CA LEU A 141 16.64 -9.99 -13.19
C LEU A 141 16.27 -9.83 -14.67
N ALA A 142 15.30 -10.57 -15.16
CA ALA A 142 14.79 -10.46 -16.53
C ALA A 142 13.85 -9.26 -16.73
N SER A 143 13.33 -8.63 -15.65
CA SER A 143 12.32 -7.58 -15.75
C SER A 143 12.71 -6.30 -14.99
N PRO A 144 12.85 -5.16 -15.69
CA PRO A 144 13.07 -3.85 -15.06
C PRO A 144 12.01 -3.51 -14.01
N SER A 145 10.73 -3.87 -14.24
CA SER A 145 9.64 -3.62 -13.30
C SER A 145 9.76 -4.45 -12.03
N LEU A 146 10.20 -5.71 -12.14
CA LEU A 146 10.39 -6.57 -10.97
C LEU A 146 11.60 -6.15 -10.14
N MET A 147 12.72 -5.76 -10.78
CA MET A 147 13.88 -5.20 -10.09
C MET A 147 13.52 -3.91 -9.34
N GLN A 148 12.73 -3.01 -9.97
CA GLN A 148 12.20 -1.82 -9.30
C GLN A 148 11.37 -2.20 -8.07
N GLY A 149 10.46 -3.18 -8.21
CA GLY A 149 9.61 -3.65 -7.10
C GLY A 149 10.45 -4.22 -5.95
N MET A 150 11.46 -5.03 -6.25
CA MET A 150 12.37 -5.58 -5.22
C MET A 150 13.18 -4.49 -4.51
N SER A 151 13.70 -3.50 -5.24
CA SER A 151 14.38 -2.36 -4.63
C SER A 151 13.47 -1.62 -3.65
N MET A 152 12.21 -1.36 -4.06
CA MET A 152 11.22 -0.70 -3.20
C MET A 152 10.86 -1.57 -1.98
N LEU A 153 10.63 -2.87 -2.15
CA LEU A 153 10.30 -3.78 -1.05
C LEU A 153 11.41 -3.87 -0.02
N CYS A 154 12.67 -3.96 -0.45
CA CYS A 154 13.82 -3.93 0.44
C CYS A 154 13.88 -2.60 1.22
N ALA A 155 13.64 -1.46 0.55
CA ALA A 155 13.60 -0.15 1.19
C ALA A 155 12.48 -0.05 2.24
N LEU A 156 11.29 -0.58 1.96
CA LEU A 156 10.15 -0.62 2.90
C LEU A 156 10.41 -1.53 4.10
N ALA A 157 11.22 -2.56 3.93
CA ALA A 157 11.69 -3.44 5.00
C ALA A 157 12.94 -2.90 5.74
N MET A 158 13.39 -1.68 5.41
CA MET A 158 14.61 -1.07 5.92
C MET A 158 15.91 -1.82 5.57
N ASP A 159 15.86 -2.73 4.60
CA ASP A 159 17.03 -3.36 3.99
C ASP A 159 17.57 -2.46 2.87
N TYR A 160 18.30 -1.42 3.27
CA TYR A 160 18.80 -0.44 2.30
C TYR A 160 19.92 -1.00 1.42
N GLU A 161 20.71 -1.95 1.92
CA GLU A 161 21.73 -2.64 1.13
C GLU A 161 21.07 -3.48 0.03
N GLY A 162 20.06 -4.26 0.36
CA GLY A 162 19.26 -5.01 -0.61
C GLY A 162 18.56 -4.09 -1.63
N SER A 163 18.06 -2.94 -1.17
CA SER A 163 17.45 -1.93 -2.06
C SER A 163 18.44 -1.40 -3.08
N GLU A 164 19.65 -0.98 -2.65
CA GLU A 164 20.68 -0.46 -3.55
C GLU A 164 21.27 -1.57 -4.44
N ARG A 165 21.34 -2.81 -3.98
CA ARG A 165 21.71 -3.95 -4.81
C ARG A 165 20.76 -4.08 -6.02
N TRP A 166 19.46 -4.13 -5.79
CA TRP A 166 18.47 -4.24 -6.86
C TRP A 166 18.45 -3.01 -7.78
N TYR A 167 18.69 -1.82 -7.22
CA TYR A 167 18.88 -0.61 -8.01
C TYR A 167 20.10 -0.73 -8.93
N GLY A 168 21.23 -1.24 -8.42
CA GLY A 168 22.46 -1.47 -9.20
C GLY A 168 22.25 -2.50 -10.33
N GLU A 169 21.53 -3.59 -10.07
CA GLU A 169 21.18 -4.57 -11.12
C GLU A 169 20.31 -3.94 -12.22
N LEU A 170 19.34 -3.10 -11.85
CA LEU A 170 18.53 -2.35 -12.82
C LEU A 170 19.35 -1.35 -13.61
N GLN A 171 20.33 -0.68 -12.98
CA GLN A 171 21.25 0.22 -13.64
C GLN A 171 22.14 -0.54 -14.65
N ALA A 172 22.73 -1.66 -14.24
CA ALA A 172 23.52 -2.52 -15.11
C ALA A 172 22.69 -3.07 -16.30
N PHE A 173 21.40 -3.37 -16.06
CA PHE A 173 20.49 -3.76 -17.15
C PHE A 173 20.31 -2.60 -18.14
N ALA A 174 20.06 -1.37 -17.65
CA ALA A 174 19.87 -0.19 -18.51
C ALA A 174 21.12 0.14 -19.34
N GLU A 175 22.31 -0.06 -18.76
CA GLU A 175 23.62 0.19 -19.45
C GLU A 175 23.91 -0.83 -20.54
N ARG A 176 23.48 -2.10 -20.37
CA ARG A 176 23.61 -3.15 -21.39
C ARG A 176 22.69 -2.94 -22.60
N CYS A 177 21.61 -2.20 -22.42
CA CYS A 177 20.63 -1.93 -23.46
C CYS A 177 20.99 -0.69 -24.28
N GLY A 178 20.71 -0.72 -25.59
CA GLY A 178 20.87 0.44 -26.48
C GLY A 178 19.95 1.62 -26.07
N ARG A 179 20.37 2.85 -26.45
CA ARG A 179 19.54 4.06 -26.14
C ARG A 179 18.14 4.00 -26.74
N GLN A 180 17.95 3.36 -27.88
CA GLN A 180 16.68 3.23 -28.62
C GLN A 180 15.92 1.95 -28.25
N ASP A 181 16.52 1.06 -27.48
CA ASP A 181 15.88 -0.18 -27.07
C ASP A 181 14.73 0.10 -26.08
N ALA A 182 13.59 -0.53 -26.33
CA ALA A 182 12.39 -0.39 -25.49
C ALA A 182 12.64 -0.86 -24.05
N ALA A 183 13.36 -1.98 -23.87
CA ALA A 183 13.72 -2.48 -22.55
C ALA A 183 14.68 -1.54 -21.81
N GLY A 184 15.65 -0.96 -22.52
CA GLY A 184 16.55 0.06 -21.97
C GLY A 184 15.83 1.34 -21.60
N LYS A 185 14.86 1.78 -22.40
CA LYS A 185 14.00 2.92 -22.07
C LYS A 185 13.16 2.64 -20.81
N GLN A 186 12.58 1.43 -20.72
CA GLN A 186 11.82 1.01 -19.55
C GLN A 186 12.72 1.02 -18.30
N ALA A 187 13.92 0.44 -18.36
CA ALA A 187 14.84 0.40 -17.23
C ALA A 187 15.24 1.82 -16.77
N ARG A 188 15.58 2.72 -17.67
CA ARG A 188 15.87 4.14 -17.34
C ARG A 188 14.66 4.84 -16.71
N SER A 189 13.46 4.54 -17.18
CA SER A 189 12.22 5.08 -16.62
C SER A 189 12.02 4.61 -15.17
N ARG A 190 12.29 3.34 -14.90
CA ARG A 190 12.19 2.74 -13.55
C ARG A 190 13.28 3.29 -12.61
N LEU A 191 14.49 3.51 -13.09
CA LEU A 191 15.55 4.18 -12.32
C LEU A 191 15.15 5.61 -11.93
N ALA A 192 14.69 6.42 -12.89
CA ALA A 192 14.23 7.77 -12.61
C ALA A 192 13.08 7.81 -11.59
N TRP A 193 12.19 6.80 -11.65
CA TRP A 193 11.12 6.65 -10.67
C TRP A 193 11.69 6.31 -9.27
N LEU A 194 12.63 5.38 -9.17
CA LEU A 194 13.28 5.04 -7.89
C LEU A 194 14.05 6.21 -7.30
N ASP A 195 14.72 7.02 -8.11
CA ASP A 195 15.43 8.22 -7.66
C ASP A 195 14.51 9.21 -6.93
N ILE A 196 13.25 9.30 -7.38
CA ILE A 196 12.25 10.15 -6.74
C ILE A 196 11.61 9.44 -5.54
N SER A 197 11.33 8.12 -5.65
CA SER A 197 10.42 7.42 -4.75
C SER A 197 11.08 6.76 -3.55
N LEU A 198 12.37 6.32 -3.65
CA LEU A 198 13.04 5.58 -2.57
C LEU A 198 13.09 6.41 -1.26
N PRO A 199 12.56 5.87 -0.15
CA PRO A 199 12.46 6.60 1.12
C PRO A 199 13.81 7.08 1.65
N GLN A 200 14.85 6.22 1.60
CA GLN A 200 16.19 6.50 2.13
C GLN A 200 16.93 7.61 1.38
N ARG A 201 16.54 7.94 0.15
CA ARG A 201 17.17 9.02 -0.63
C ARG A 201 16.74 10.42 -0.19
N GLY A 202 15.79 10.53 0.76
CA GLY A 202 15.34 11.80 1.32
C GLY A 202 14.80 12.79 0.29
N VAL A 203 14.79 14.07 0.63
CA VAL A 203 14.27 15.14 -0.25
C VAL A 203 15.34 16.11 -0.77
N ASN A 204 16.54 16.07 -0.19
CA ASN A 204 17.59 17.08 -0.50
C ASN A 204 18.01 17.07 -1.97
N GLY A 205 18.07 15.89 -2.60
CA GLY A 205 18.42 15.75 -4.03
C GLY A 205 17.26 16.03 -5.00
N LEU A 206 16.01 16.11 -4.52
CA LEU A 206 14.86 16.23 -5.41
C LEU A 206 14.79 17.56 -6.16
N THR A 207 15.38 18.63 -5.63
CA THR A 207 15.49 19.92 -6.31
C THR A 207 16.32 19.87 -7.58
N GLU A 208 17.22 18.89 -7.69
CA GLU A 208 18.03 18.61 -8.88
C GLU A 208 17.46 17.48 -9.72
N THR A 209 16.97 16.43 -9.04
CA THR A 209 16.41 15.22 -9.70
C THR A 209 15.12 15.54 -10.47
N ILE A 210 14.19 16.29 -9.90
CA ILE A 210 12.90 16.60 -10.56
C ILE A 210 13.12 17.37 -11.89
N PRO A 211 13.90 18.46 -11.94
CA PRO A 211 14.18 19.13 -13.20
C PRO A 211 14.98 18.26 -14.20
N ALA A 212 15.86 17.38 -13.73
CA ALA A 212 16.57 16.46 -14.59
C ALA A 212 15.62 15.45 -15.24
N VAL A 213 14.77 14.82 -14.45
CA VAL A 213 13.74 13.87 -14.93
C VAL A 213 12.75 14.58 -15.86
N PHE A 214 12.34 15.81 -15.54
CA PHE A 214 11.48 16.60 -16.42
C PHE A 214 12.10 16.78 -17.81
N ARG A 215 13.40 17.07 -17.90
CA ARG A 215 14.10 17.16 -19.20
C ARG A 215 14.08 15.83 -19.97
N LEU A 216 14.29 14.69 -19.28
CA LEU A 216 14.23 13.37 -19.91
C LEU A 216 12.82 13.04 -20.44
N LEU A 217 11.77 13.45 -19.71
CA LEU A 217 10.38 13.33 -20.16
C LEU A 217 10.11 14.17 -21.43
N MET A 218 10.52 15.44 -21.42
CA MET A 218 10.34 16.33 -22.56
C MET A 218 11.08 15.82 -23.81
N ASN A 219 12.24 15.20 -23.63
CA ASN A 219 13.01 14.56 -24.70
C ASN A 219 12.47 13.18 -25.10
N LYS A 220 11.40 12.67 -24.45
CA LYS A 220 10.84 11.32 -24.67
C LYS A 220 11.81 10.17 -24.39
N GLU A 221 12.86 10.42 -23.61
CA GLU A 221 13.85 9.41 -23.23
C GLU A 221 13.36 8.47 -22.14
N VAL A 222 12.40 8.92 -21.32
CA VAL A 222 11.73 8.14 -20.28
C VAL A 222 10.23 8.33 -20.36
N THR A 223 9.50 7.35 -19.80
CA THR A 223 8.06 7.42 -19.50
C THR A 223 7.88 6.95 -18.08
N LEU A 224 7.45 7.83 -17.19
CA LEU A 224 7.30 7.48 -15.78
C LEU A 224 5.98 6.77 -15.53
N PRO A 225 5.97 5.69 -14.75
CA PRO A 225 4.75 5.21 -14.13
C PRO A 225 4.23 6.26 -13.15
N SER A 226 2.95 6.16 -12.78
CA SER A 226 2.35 7.04 -11.77
C SER A 226 3.12 6.95 -10.44
N PHE A 227 3.05 8.00 -9.63
CA PHE A 227 3.67 8.07 -8.31
C PHE A 227 2.59 7.97 -7.24
N SER A 228 2.95 7.53 -6.04
CA SER A 228 2.16 7.79 -4.84
C SER A 228 2.99 8.66 -3.90
N VAL A 229 2.62 9.93 -3.81
CA VAL A 229 3.37 10.91 -3.01
C VAL A 229 3.09 10.74 -1.52
N THR A 230 1.86 10.34 -1.18
CA THR A 230 1.39 10.26 0.21
C THR A 230 1.60 8.90 0.83
N SER A 231 1.72 7.84 0.04
CA SER A 231 1.77 6.47 0.52
C SER A 231 0.57 6.12 1.43
N ALA A 232 -0.62 6.48 1.00
CA ALA A 232 -1.88 6.32 1.73
C ALA A 232 -1.90 7.01 3.11
N LEU A 233 -1.14 8.09 3.29
CA LEU A 233 -1.09 8.90 4.51
C LEU A 233 -1.84 10.22 4.32
N PRO A 234 -2.39 10.81 5.39
CA PRO A 234 -3.16 12.05 5.32
C PRO A 234 -2.28 13.31 5.29
N SER A 235 -1.15 13.27 4.57
CA SER A 235 -0.17 14.36 4.56
C SER A 235 0.68 14.32 3.29
N ILE A 236 0.98 15.48 2.74
CA ILE A 236 2.01 15.68 1.71
C ILE A 236 3.37 15.93 2.37
N MET A 237 3.42 16.84 3.34
CA MET A 237 4.68 17.23 3.99
C MET A 237 5.33 16.09 4.75
N ASN A 238 4.53 15.16 5.28
CA ASN A 238 4.98 13.94 5.94
C ASN A 238 4.34 12.68 5.33
N GLY A 239 4.25 12.64 4.01
CA GLY A 239 3.74 11.51 3.22
C GLY A 239 4.79 10.43 2.96
N GLY A 240 4.93 10.03 1.70
CA GLY A 240 5.95 9.06 1.27
C GLY A 240 7.38 9.50 1.61
N LYS A 241 7.65 10.80 1.51
CA LYS A 241 8.88 11.45 2.00
C LYS A 241 8.54 12.52 3.02
N ASP A 242 9.56 13.00 3.78
CA ASP A 242 9.43 14.13 4.69
C ASP A 242 9.97 15.40 4.01
N PHE A 243 9.07 16.32 3.73
CA PHE A 243 9.39 17.60 3.08
C PHE A 243 9.58 18.75 4.07
N SER A 244 9.64 18.51 5.37
CA SER A 244 9.77 19.55 6.40
C SER A 244 11.03 20.41 6.20
N ALA A 245 12.12 19.86 5.68
CA ALA A 245 13.32 20.61 5.33
C ALA A 245 13.05 21.73 4.29
N TRP A 246 12.03 21.56 3.45
CA TRP A 246 11.65 22.56 2.44
C TRP A 246 10.81 23.71 3.01
N SER A 247 10.24 23.53 4.18
CA SER A 247 9.37 24.53 4.83
C SER A 247 10.02 25.91 4.99
N LYS A 248 11.35 25.97 5.12
CA LYS A 248 12.12 27.24 5.21
C LYS A 248 12.11 28.05 3.90
N LYS A 249 11.81 27.43 2.77
CA LYS A 249 11.82 28.03 1.43
C LYS A 249 10.54 27.71 0.64
N ASP A 250 9.46 27.42 1.33
CA ASP A 250 8.21 26.91 0.73
C ASP A 250 7.64 27.82 -0.36
N ASP A 251 7.58 29.15 -0.14
CA ASP A 251 7.11 30.09 -1.15
C ASP A 251 7.98 30.12 -2.42
N LEU A 252 9.31 29.98 -2.27
CA LEU A 252 10.23 29.91 -3.41
C LEU A 252 10.06 28.59 -4.17
N LEU A 253 10.00 27.49 -3.44
CA LEU A 253 9.86 26.14 -4.01
C LEU A 253 8.50 25.97 -4.67
N TYR A 254 7.44 26.52 -4.10
CA TYR A 254 6.13 26.55 -4.71
C TYR A 254 6.17 27.24 -6.10
N LYS A 255 6.77 28.43 -6.18
CA LYS A 255 6.87 29.20 -7.43
C LYS A 255 7.69 28.50 -8.50
N THR A 256 8.75 27.78 -8.10
CA THR A 256 9.72 27.18 -9.04
C THR A 256 9.39 25.75 -9.43
N LEU A 257 8.80 24.96 -8.53
CA LEU A 257 8.57 23.52 -8.74
C LEU A 257 7.14 23.14 -9.07
N ARG A 258 6.13 24.04 -8.87
CA ARG A 258 4.73 23.69 -9.13
C ARG A 258 4.50 23.07 -10.51
N LEU A 259 4.88 23.75 -11.58
CA LEU A 259 4.69 23.25 -12.95
C LEU A 259 5.53 22.01 -13.28
N PRO A 260 6.82 21.95 -12.95
CA PRO A 260 7.63 20.74 -13.14
C PRO A 260 7.09 19.53 -12.38
N VAL A 261 6.64 19.71 -11.14
CA VAL A 261 6.09 18.64 -10.30
C VAL A 261 4.80 18.08 -10.90
N GLU A 262 3.85 18.95 -11.29
CA GLU A 262 2.62 18.50 -11.95
C GLU A 262 2.90 17.74 -13.24
N ALA A 263 3.84 18.21 -14.05
CA ALA A 263 4.20 17.55 -15.30
C ALA A 263 4.87 16.19 -15.09
N VAL A 264 5.74 16.07 -14.06
CA VAL A 264 6.47 14.82 -13.74
C VAL A 264 5.55 13.80 -13.09
N LEU A 265 4.70 14.24 -12.17
CA LEU A 265 3.84 13.35 -11.38
C LEU A 265 2.47 13.09 -12.02
N GLY A 266 2.10 13.83 -13.08
CA GLY A 266 0.83 13.66 -13.77
C GLY A 266 -0.37 13.82 -12.82
N ARG A 267 -1.25 12.82 -12.75
CA ARG A 267 -2.44 12.88 -11.89
C ARG A 267 -2.12 13.00 -10.40
N ASP A 268 -1.00 12.46 -9.95
CA ASP A 268 -0.54 12.58 -8.56
C ASP A 268 0.02 13.98 -8.25
N GLY A 269 0.34 14.77 -9.27
CA GLY A 269 0.74 16.18 -9.14
C GLY A 269 -0.41 17.15 -8.96
N VAL A 270 -1.65 16.75 -9.31
CA VAL A 270 -2.82 17.63 -9.27
C VAL A 270 -3.10 18.10 -7.85
N GLY A 271 -3.00 19.40 -7.59
CA GLY A 271 -3.21 20.04 -6.29
C GLY A 271 -2.08 19.77 -5.27
N LEU A 272 -1.02 19.04 -5.64
CA LEU A 272 0.05 18.68 -4.71
C LEU A 272 0.77 19.90 -4.16
N ALA A 273 1.22 20.81 -5.02
CA ALA A 273 1.96 21.99 -4.60
C ALA A 273 1.11 22.93 -3.72
N ASP A 274 -0.15 23.11 -4.08
CA ASP A 274 -1.10 23.92 -3.32
C ASP A 274 -1.40 23.32 -1.94
N CYS A 275 -1.57 21.98 -1.86
CA CYS A 275 -1.76 21.28 -0.60
C CYS A 275 -0.48 21.32 0.26
N ALA A 276 0.69 21.09 -0.33
CA ALA A 276 1.96 21.09 0.37
C ALA A 276 2.27 22.46 1.03
N ILE A 277 2.06 23.57 0.30
CA ILE A 277 2.27 24.90 0.89
C ILE A 277 1.22 25.23 1.97
N ALA A 278 -0.03 24.81 1.79
CA ALA A 278 -1.06 24.98 2.80
C ALA A 278 -0.72 24.19 4.06
N GLU A 279 -0.27 22.95 3.93
CA GLU A 279 0.15 22.10 5.04
C GLU A 279 1.41 22.66 5.73
N SER A 280 2.45 23.09 4.97
CA SER A 280 3.64 23.72 5.53
C SER A 280 3.31 24.92 6.44
N LYS A 281 2.38 25.75 6.03
CA LYS A 281 1.96 26.91 6.80
C LYS A 281 1.08 26.52 7.99
N PHE A 282 0.23 25.52 7.85
CA PHE A 282 -0.52 24.93 8.96
C PHE A 282 0.41 24.43 10.07
N GLU A 283 1.43 23.66 9.70
CA GLU A 283 2.41 23.11 10.66
C GLU A 283 3.25 24.20 11.36
N LYS A 284 3.40 25.37 10.74
CA LYS A 284 4.04 26.54 11.36
C LYS A 284 3.11 27.34 12.28
N GLY A 285 1.84 26.96 12.39
CA GLY A 285 0.86 27.72 13.16
C GLY A 285 0.46 29.05 12.52
N GLU A 286 0.70 29.23 11.20
CA GLU A 286 0.23 30.42 10.48
C GLU A 286 -1.31 30.41 10.33
N ASP A 287 -1.94 31.58 10.20
CA ASP A 287 -3.40 31.71 10.08
C ASP A 287 -3.98 30.81 8.95
N VAL A 288 -4.79 29.86 9.35
CA VAL A 288 -5.32 28.79 8.49
C VAL A 288 -6.72 29.14 7.97
N ALA A 289 -7.44 30.07 8.57
CA ALA A 289 -8.85 30.33 8.26
C ALA A 289 -9.07 30.71 6.79
N GLY A 290 -8.25 31.61 6.24
CA GLY A 290 -8.31 31.98 4.80
C GLY A 290 -7.92 30.84 3.87
N ARG A 291 -7.15 29.86 4.34
CA ARG A 291 -6.68 28.71 3.53
C ARG A 291 -7.64 27.54 3.54
N MET A 292 -8.42 27.34 4.60
CA MET A 292 -9.52 26.37 4.60
C MET A 292 -10.49 26.65 3.46
N LEU A 293 -10.78 27.92 3.19
CA LEU A 293 -11.61 28.32 2.04
C LEU A 293 -10.95 27.97 0.69
N SER A 294 -9.62 27.94 0.62
CA SER A 294 -8.89 27.55 -0.60
C SER A 294 -8.76 26.03 -0.77
N LEU A 295 -8.85 25.23 0.30
CA LEU A 295 -8.79 23.76 0.21
C LEU A 295 -10.04 23.14 -0.42
N LEU A 296 -11.21 23.74 -0.26
CA LEU A 296 -12.46 23.20 -0.83
C LEU A 296 -12.46 23.17 -2.38
N PRO A 297 -12.07 24.24 -3.09
CA PRO A 297 -11.89 24.19 -4.54
C PRO A 297 -10.84 23.17 -4.97
N GLN A 298 -9.72 23.08 -4.25
CA GLN A 298 -8.67 22.10 -4.50
C GLN A 298 -9.17 20.67 -4.35
N LEU A 299 -9.97 20.37 -3.32
CA LEU A 299 -10.55 19.06 -3.12
C LEU A 299 -11.43 18.65 -4.30
N ASN A 300 -12.23 19.58 -4.84
CA ASN A 300 -13.04 19.30 -6.02
C ASN A 300 -12.18 19.05 -7.27
N GLU A 301 -11.11 19.80 -7.46
CA GLU A 301 -10.17 19.59 -8.56
C GLU A 301 -9.50 18.23 -8.45
N VAL A 302 -9.01 17.87 -7.27
CA VAL A 302 -8.35 16.59 -7.00
C VAL A 302 -9.30 15.41 -7.19
N ARG A 303 -10.56 15.51 -6.75
CA ARG A 303 -11.60 14.48 -6.98
C ARG A 303 -11.85 14.22 -8.46
N ASN A 304 -11.84 15.26 -9.27
CA ASN A 304 -12.13 15.15 -10.70
C ASN A 304 -10.92 14.71 -11.54
N ARG A 305 -9.71 15.16 -11.20
CA ARG A 305 -8.52 15.05 -12.03
C ARG A 305 -7.34 14.33 -11.36
N GLY A 306 -7.32 14.29 -10.03
CA GLY A 306 -6.23 13.74 -9.23
C GLY A 306 -6.36 12.24 -8.95
N THR A 307 -5.72 11.82 -7.89
CA THR A 307 -5.70 10.44 -7.39
C THR A 307 -6.31 10.35 -6.00
N PRO A 308 -6.74 9.14 -5.56
CA PRO A 308 -7.23 8.94 -4.20
C PRO A 308 -6.21 9.31 -3.12
N ASP A 309 -4.93 9.15 -3.37
CA ASP A 309 -3.85 9.59 -2.47
C ASP A 309 -3.93 11.08 -2.21
N MET A 310 -4.06 11.88 -3.27
CA MET A 310 -4.20 13.33 -3.16
C MET A 310 -5.53 13.75 -2.50
N GLU A 311 -6.64 13.06 -2.83
CA GLU A 311 -7.93 13.29 -2.19
C GLU A 311 -7.86 13.09 -0.69
N PHE A 312 -7.16 12.01 -0.25
CA PHE A 312 -6.97 11.74 1.18
C PHE A 312 -6.08 12.79 1.86
N ALA A 313 -4.97 13.20 1.23
CA ALA A 313 -4.09 14.22 1.81
C ALA A 313 -4.80 15.57 1.99
N VAL A 314 -5.53 16.06 0.97
CA VAL A 314 -6.26 17.32 1.05
C VAL A 314 -7.39 17.24 2.10
N SER A 315 -8.15 16.15 2.12
CA SER A 315 -9.20 15.92 3.11
C SER A 315 -8.64 15.82 4.54
N GLY A 316 -7.49 15.17 4.68
CA GLY A 316 -6.78 15.06 5.95
C GLY A 316 -6.30 16.41 6.48
N LEU A 317 -5.76 17.27 5.62
CA LEU A 317 -5.39 18.64 5.99
C LEU A 317 -6.62 19.47 6.35
N LEU A 318 -7.71 19.33 5.60
CA LEU A 318 -8.99 20.01 5.89
C LEU A 318 -9.51 19.61 7.28
N ALA A 319 -9.56 18.31 7.57
CA ALA A 319 -10.02 17.81 8.88
C ALA A 319 -9.13 18.29 10.03
N ARG A 320 -7.80 18.28 9.86
CA ARG A 320 -6.87 18.81 10.88
C ARG A 320 -7.06 20.31 11.10
N SER A 321 -7.32 21.06 10.03
CA SER A 321 -7.58 22.49 10.09
C SER A 321 -8.91 22.81 10.79
N GLN A 322 -9.96 22.03 10.52
CA GLN A 322 -11.26 22.11 11.20
C GLN A 322 -11.12 21.83 12.69
N LEU A 323 -10.37 20.78 13.05
CA LEU A 323 -10.09 20.42 14.44
C LEU A 323 -9.36 21.55 15.18
N ALA A 324 -8.30 22.10 14.57
CA ALA A 324 -7.55 23.23 15.12
C ALA A 324 -8.39 24.51 15.27
N SER A 325 -9.42 24.65 14.46
CA SER A 325 -10.38 25.77 14.52
C SER A 325 -11.55 25.53 15.46
N GLY A 326 -11.53 24.47 16.28
CA GLY A 326 -12.59 24.14 17.24
C GLY A 326 -13.86 23.56 16.58
N GLN A 327 -13.73 22.94 15.41
CA GLN A 327 -14.84 22.33 14.66
C GLN A 327 -14.68 20.79 14.57
N PRO A 328 -14.67 20.05 15.68
CA PRO A 328 -14.40 18.62 15.69
C PRO A 328 -15.49 17.80 14.97
N ALA A 329 -16.76 18.25 15.02
CA ALA A 329 -17.84 17.59 14.31
C ALA A 329 -17.66 17.64 12.78
N ASP A 330 -17.20 18.78 12.24
CA ASP A 330 -16.93 18.93 10.82
C ASP A 330 -15.69 18.11 10.41
N ALA A 331 -14.65 18.11 11.25
CA ALA A 331 -13.46 17.29 11.03
C ALA A 331 -13.81 15.79 10.96
N ARG A 332 -14.62 15.30 11.88
CA ARG A 332 -15.13 13.93 11.87
C ARG A 332 -15.90 13.63 10.59
N ARG A 333 -16.89 14.47 10.27
CA ARG A 333 -17.72 14.29 9.08
C ARG A 333 -16.90 14.25 7.79
N THR A 334 -15.87 15.11 7.68
CA THR A 334 -14.97 15.14 6.53
C THR A 334 -14.29 13.76 6.32
N ILE A 335 -13.82 13.11 7.39
CA ILE A 335 -13.14 11.82 7.29
C ILE A 335 -14.15 10.66 7.13
N GLU A 336 -15.29 10.68 7.81
CA GLU A 336 -16.31 9.62 7.71
C GLU A 336 -16.87 9.52 6.28
N VAL A 337 -17.27 10.65 5.69
CA VAL A 337 -17.77 10.69 4.29
C VAL A 337 -16.71 10.19 3.31
N LEU A 338 -15.46 10.58 3.50
CA LEU A 338 -14.37 10.09 2.65
C LEU A 338 -14.17 8.59 2.82
N ARG A 339 -14.21 8.10 4.06
CA ARG A 339 -14.02 6.70 4.40
C ARG A 339 -15.11 5.82 3.76
N GLU A 340 -16.38 6.22 3.85
CA GLU A 340 -17.50 5.54 3.19
C GLU A 340 -17.30 5.48 1.67
N CYS A 341 -17.03 6.62 1.05
CA CYS A 341 -16.76 6.70 -0.38
C CYS A 341 -15.59 5.80 -0.81
N PHE A 342 -14.50 5.75 -0.04
CA PHE A 342 -13.35 4.91 -0.36
C PHE A 342 -13.65 3.42 -0.14
N ALA A 343 -14.45 3.07 0.87
CA ALA A 343 -14.90 1.70 1.09
C ALA A 343 -15.77 1.20 -0.08
N GLU A 344 -16.73 2.01 -0.53
CA GLU A 344 -17.58 1.71 -1.70
C GLU A 344 -16.77 1.54 -3.00
N ARG A 345 -15.68 2.31 -3.15
CA ARG A 345 -14.76 2.23 -4.29
C ARG A 345 -13.72 1.10 -4.18
N GLY A 346 -13.73 0.31 -3.10
CA GLY A 346 -12.76 -0.77 -2.87
C GLY A 346 -11.35 -0.28 -2.51
N LEU A 347 -11.19 0.99 -2.10
CA LEU A 347 -9.91 1.61 -1.76
C LEU A 347 -9.51 1.30 -0.31
N THR A 348 -9.49 0.03 0.05
CA THR A 348 -9.35 -0.46 1.44
C THR A 348 -8.04 -0.09 2.10
N ARG A 349 -6.95 0.12 1.33
CA ARG A 349 -5.62 0.47 1.85
C ARG A 349 -5.59 1.77 2.66
N PHE A 350 -6.53 2.69 2.43
CA PHE A 350 -6.61 3.98 3.13
C PHE A 350 -7.36 3.90 4.46
N LEU A 351 -8.29 2.96 4.59
CA LEU A 351 -9.23 2.90 5.70
C LEU A 351 -8.55 2.82 7.07
N PRO A 352 -7.45 2.04 7.26
CA PRO A 352 -6.80 1.99 8.57
C PRO A 352 -6.21 3.33 9.04
N ASN A 353 -5.69 4.16 8.12
CA ASN A 353 -5.18 5.48 8.47
C ASN A 353 -6.32 6.50 8.70
N MET A 354 -7.46 6.35 8.01
CA MET A 354 -8.67 7.13 8.29
C MET A 354 -9.27 6.78 9.65
N ASP A 355 -9.33 5.50 10.00
CA ASP A 355 -9.76 5.04 11.33
C ASP A 355 -8.84 5.60 12.45
N ALA A 356 -7.52 5.67 12.21
CA ALA A 356 -6.58 6.29 13.13
C ALA A 356 -6.78 7.82 13.24
N MET A 357 -7.17 8.51 12.15
CA MET A 357 -7.54 9.92 12.22
C MET A 357 -8.80 10.15 13.04
N LEU A 358 -9.82 9.32 12.88
CA LEU A 358 -11.04 9.37 13.68
C LEU A 358 -10.73 9.15 15.16
N CYS A 359 -9.88 8.18 15.50
CA CYS A 359 -9.39 7.97 16.86
C CYS A 359 -8.72 9.22 17.45
N ARG A 360 -7.88 9.93 16.68
CA ARG A 360 -7.27 11.19 17.15
C ARG A 360 -8.30 12.30 17.38
N ILE A 361 -9.36 12.34 16.59
CA ILE A 361 -10.48 13.27 16.81
C ILE A 361 -11.23 12.89 18.09
N ASP A 362 -11.48 11.58 18.35
CA ASP A 362 -12.09 11.07 19.57
C ASP A 362 -11.28 11.48 20.80
N MET A 363 -9.97 11.26 20.80
CA MET A 363 -9.08 11.68 21.86
C MET A 363 -9.14 13.20 22.11
N HIS A 364 -9.16 14.01 21.01
CA HIS A 364 -9.24 15.46 21.12
C HIS A 364 -10.57 15.95 21.74
N THR A 365 -11.66 15.23 21.49
CA THR A 365 -12.98 15.55 22.04
C THR A 365 -13.23 14.94 23.43
N GLY A 366 -12.29 14.12 23.93
CA GLY A 366 -12.39 13.43 25.20
C GLY A 366 -13.23 12.13 25.16
N ASP A 367 -13.56 11.63 23.99
CA ASP A 367 -14.21 10.32 23.81
C ASP A 367 -13.16 9.20 23.89
N LEU A 368 -12.71 8.93 25.11
CA LEU A 368 -11.66 7.95 25.34
C LEU A 368 -12.18 6.51 25.16
N ASP A 369 -13.48 6.26 25.32
CA ASP A 369 -14.07 4.94 25.07
C ASP A 369 -13.98 4.55 23.59
N ALA A 370 -14.26 5.49 22.68
CA ALA A 370 -14.11 5.28 21.24
C ALA A 370 -12.63 5.08 20.85
N ALA A 371 -11.71 5.85 21.46
CA ALA A 371 -10.28 5.69 21.22
C ALA A 371 -9.77 4.31 21.68
N ASP A 372 -10.21 3.82 22.84
CA ASP A 372 -9.88 2.50 23.37
C ASP A 372 -10.49 1.36 22.51
N ALA A 373 -11.71 1.55 21.99
CA ALA A 373 -12.30 0.62 21.04
C ALA A 373 -11.45 0.49 19.76
N TRP A 374 -10.99 1.62 19.19
CA TRP A 374 -10.06 1.61 18.06
C TRP A 374 -8.76 0.87 18.40
N TYR A 375 -8.19 1.14 19.59
CA TYR A 375 -6.97 0.49 20.05
C TYR A 375 -7.12 -1.03 20.12
N ARG A 376 -8.22 -1.51 20.69
CA ARG A 376 -8.47 -2.95 20.86
C ARG A 376 -8.76 -3.68 19.55
N GLU A 377 -9.46 -3.03 18.62
CA GLU A 377 -10.00 -3.70 17.43
C GLU A 377 -9.13 -3.48 16.18
N LYS A 378 -8.50 -2.30 16.04
CA LYS A 378 -7.91 -1.84 14.78
C LYS A 378 -6.43 -1.45 14.85
N ALA A 379 -5.88 -1.17 16.04
CA ALA A 379 -4.48 -0.81 16.17
C ALA A 379 -3.54 -1.95 15.71
N PRO A 380 -2.36 -1.65 15.17
CA PRO A 380 -1.40 -2.66 14.77
C PRO A 380 -0.96 -3.53 15.94
N ARG A 381 -1.12 -4.85 15.85
CA ARG A 381 -0.81 -5.78 16.97
C ARG A 381 0.56 -6.41 16.94
N GLU A 382 1.27 -6.32 15.82
CA GLU A 382 2.56 -6.99 15.64
C GLU A 382 3.71 -5.99 15.58
N PRO A 383 4.50 -5.86 16.65
CA PRO A 383 5.67 -4.98 16.66
C PRO A 383 6.91 -5.61 15.99
N THR A 384 6.85 -6.88 15.56
CA THR A 384 8.04 -7.61 15.06
C THR A 384 8.49 -7.20 13.66
N HIS A 385 7.60 -6.64 12.84
CA HIS A 385 7.93 -6.16 11.51
C HIS A 385 7.31 -4.78 11.29
N LEU A 386 8.15 -3.74 11.26
CA LEU A 386 7.71 -2.39 10.95
C LEU A 386 7.13 -2.36 9.53
N ASN A 387 5.86 -2.02 9.42
CA ASN A 387 5.27 -1.59 8.16
C ASN A 387 5.23 -0.06 8.14
N VAL A 388 6.12 0.55 7.37
CA VAL A 388 6.24 2.02 7.29
C VAL A 388 4.96 2.72 6.84
N MET A 389 4.06 1.99 6.14
CA MET A 389 2.74 2.50 5.75
C MET A 389 1.78 2.66 6.94
N ARG A 390 2.06 1.97 8.05
CA ARG A 390 1.28 2.02 9.28
C ARG A 390 1.85 2.98 10.33
N ARG A 391 2.90 3.76 10.01
CA ARG A 391 3.54 4.64 10.99
C ARG A 391 2.58 5.65 11.64
N TYR A 392 1.58 6.13 10.89
CA TYR A 392 0.54 7.01 11.44
C TYR A 392 -0.30 6.29 12.51
N GLN A 393 -0.59 5.00 12.30
CA GLN A 393 -1.30 4.16 13.26
C GLN A 393 -0.45 3.87 14.50
N TYR A 394 0.85 3.58 14.36
CA TYR A 394 1.75 3.39 15.51
C TYR A 394 1.85 4.65 16.38
N LEU A 395 1.97 5.82 15.75
CA LEU A 395 1.97 7.09 16.49
C LEU A 395 0.62 7.32 17.19
N THR A 396 -0.50 7.00 16.57
CA THR A 396 -1.83 7.10 17.20
C THR A 396 -1.98 6.10 18.33
N GLN A 397 -1.50 4.87 18.15
CA GLN A 397 -1.48 3.84 19.19
C GLN A 397 -0.69 4.30 20.42
N ALA A 398 0.50 4.86 20.23
CA ALA A 398 1.29 5.41 21.31
C ALA A 398 0.59 6.56 22.06
N MET A 399 -0.20 7.39 21.36
CA MET A 399 -1.01 8.43 22.00
C MET A 399 -2.11 7.83 22.89
N VAL A 400 -2.83 6.80 22.42
CA VAL A 400 -3.83 6.10 23.26
C VAL A 400 -3.17 5.42 24.45
N GLU A 401 -2.02 4.77 24.27
CA GLU A 401 -1.26 4.14 25.36
C GLU A 401 -0.81 5.15 26.41
N LEU A 402 -0.50 6.39 26.01
CA LEU A 402 -0.23 7.48 26.94
C LEU A 402 -1.48 7.86 27.74
N GLU A 403 -2.61 8.07 27.10
CA GLU A 403 -3.86 8.41 27.79
C GLU A 403 -4.29 7.33 28.78
N ASP A 404 -4.12 6.06 28.44
CA ASP A 404 -4.37 4.92 29.31
C ASP A 404 -3.35 4.73 30.44
N GLY A 405 -2.34 5.61 30.55
CA GLY A 405 -1.31 5.50 31.58
C GLY A 405 -0.36 4.32 31.44
N ARG A 406 -0.08 3.90 30.21
CA ARG A 406 0.80 2.76 29.87
C ARG A 406 2.13 3.21 29.22
N PRO A 407 3.01 3.94 29.91
CA PRO A 407 4.22 4.51 29.32
C PRO A 407 5.24 3.46 28.83
N ASP A 408 5.23 2.25 29.37
CA ASP A 408 6.10 1.16 28.90
C ASP A 408 5.62 0.63 27.53
N ALA A 409 4.32 0.56 27.28
CA ALA A 409 3.77 0.18 26.00
C ALA A 409 4.18 1.18 24.90
N VAL A 410 4.14 2.49 25.20
CA VAL A 410 4.58 3.55 24.29
C VAL A 410 6.00 3.31 23.77
N GLN A 411 6.95 2.99 24.66
CA GLN A 411 8.33 2.74 24.27
C GLN A 411 8.43 1.51 23.32
N LEU A 412 7.68 0.45 23.61
CA LEU A 412 7.65 -0.76 22.75
C LEU A 412 7.04 -0.47 21.38
N THR A 413 5.97 0.33 21.34
CA THR A 413 5.29 0.72 20.10
C THR A 413 6.17 1.61 19.22
N LEU A 414 6.95 2.51 19.81
CA LEU A 414 7.76 3.49 19.07
C LEU A 414 9.16 2.99 18.70
N ALA A 415 9.75 2.05 19.44
CA ALA A 415 11.10 1.57 19.21
C ALA A 415 11.39 1.11 17.77
N PRO A 416 10.47 0.38 17.07
CA PRO A 416 10.69 0.00 15.67
C PRO A 416 10.73 1.17 14.68
N LEU A 417 10.19 2.34 15.06
CA LEU A 417 10.19 3.53 14.20
C LEU A 417 11.54 4.30 14.24
N GLU A 418 12.34 4.14 15.29
CA GLU A 418 13.60 4.89 15.46
C GLU A 418 14.57 4.69 14.28
N PRO A 419 14.91 3.47 13.85
CA PRO A 419 15.79 3.26 12.71
C PRO A 419 15.22 3.85 11.41
N TYR A 420 13.93 3.75 11.20
CA TYR A 420 13.27 4.32 10.02
C TYR A 420 13.35 5.86 10.01
N VAL A 421 13.08 6.49 11.14
CA VAL A 421 13.16 7.96 11.30
C VAL A 421 14.57 8.45 10.98
N GLN A 422 15.60 7.79 11.51
CA GLN A 422 17.00 8.15 11.30
C GLN A 422 17.44 7.95 9.85
N ASN A 423 17.22 6.76 9.30
CA ASN A 423 17.72 6.37 7.97
C ASN A 423 16.99 7.07 6.81
N CYS A 424 15.71 7.43 7.00
CA CYS A 424 14.91 8.12 5.97
C CYS A 424 14.79 9.64 6.21
N ALA A 425 15.57 10.21 7.14
CA ALA A 425 15.54 11.64 7.48
C ALA A 425 14.11 12.16 7.76
N ARG A 426 13.33 11.42 8.56
CA ARG A 426 11.93 11.71 8.90
C ARG A 426 11.87 12.69 10.07
N ILE A 427 11.98 13.98 9.81
CA ILE A 427 12.06 15.04 10.85
C ILE A 427 10.74 15.14 11.62
N ILE A 428 9.59 15.18 10.92
CA ILE A 428 8.27 15.33 11.57
C ILE A 428 7.95 14.09 12.41
N ASP A 429 8.15 12.89 11.87
CA ASP A 429 7.96 11.65 12.64
C ASP A 429 8.91 11.59 13.84
N GLY A 430 10.16 12.05 13.68
CA GLY A 430 11.15 12.15 14.77
C GLY A 430 10.72 13.10 15.89
N ILE A 431 10.12 14.24 15.54
CA ILE A 431 9.55 15.16 16.53
C ILE A 431 8.42 14.48 17.31
N HIS A 432 7.47 13.83 16.62
CA HIS A 432 6.38 13.12 17.28
C HIS A 432 6.90 12.00 18.19
N LEU A 433 7.85 11.20 17.71
CA LEU A 433 8.46 10.11 18.46
C LEU A 433 9.16 10.62 19.73
N ASN A 434 9.96 11.68 19.61
CA ASN A 434 10.67 12.28 20.76
C ASN A 434 9.69 12.88 21.79
N VAL A 435 8.65 13.58 21.34
CA VAL A 435 7.63 14.16 22.23
C VAL A 435 6.88 13.07 22.98
N LEU A 436 6.38 12.03 22.29
CA LEU A 436 5.67 10.93 22.93
C LEU A 436 6.57 10.15 23.90
N THR A 437 7.82 9.91 23.52
CA THR A 437 8.81 9.26 24.38
C THR A 437 9.12 10.11 25.62
N ALA A 438 9.32 11.43 25.47
CA ALA A 438 9.56 12.32 26.60
C ALA A 438 8.37 12.34 27.59
N ILE A 439 7.13 12.41 27.08
CA ILE A 439 5.93 12.34 27.94
C ILE A 439 5.87 10.99 28.68
N ALA A 440 6.15 9.88 27.99
CA ALA A 440 6.16 8.55 28.59
C ALA A 440 7.21 8.45 29.72
N LEU A 441 8.43 8.93 29.48
CA LEU A 441 9.51 8.98 30.49
C LEU A 441 9.15 9.88 31.67
N TYR A 442 8.57 11.05 31.41
CA TYR A 442 8.10 11.95 32.45
C TYR A 442 7.05 11.29 33.36
N ARG A 443 6.04 10.61 32.77
CA ARG A 443 5.03 9.86 33.54
C ARG A 443 5.63 8.72 34.38
N LYS A 444 6.75 8.14 33.92
CA LYS A 444 7.54 7.14 34.68
C LYS A 444 8.45 7.74 35.75
N LYS A 445 8.56 9.05 35.85
CA LYS A 445 9.55 9.77 36.68
C LYS A 445 11.01 9.44 36.34
N ASP A 446 11.27 9.10 35.07
CA ASP A 446 12.62 8.82 34.56
C ASP A 446 13.26 10.14 34.10
N GLU A 447 14.44 10.48 34.62
CA GLU A 447 15.10 11.78 34.34
C GLU A 447 15.54 11.97 32.89
N ARG A 448 15.56 10.90 32.09
CA ARG A 448 15.89 10.95 30.65
C ARG A 448 14.86 11.69 29.76
N TRP A 449 13.73 12.14 30.37
CA TRP A 449 12.74 12.94 29.65
C TRP A 449 13.22 14.33 29.24
N ARG A 450 14.26 14.85 29.96
CA ARG A 450 14.91 16.16 29.72
C ARG A 450 15.83 16.08 28.49
#